data_165961cc00c120f67811f053194753d0
#
_entry.id   165961cc00c120f67811f053194753d0
#
_cell.length_a   1.000
_cell.length_b   1.000
_cell.length_c   1.000
_cell.angle_alpha   90.00
_cell.angle_beta   90.00
_cell.angle_gamma   90.00
#
_symmetry.space_group_name_H-M   'P 1'
#
loop_
_entity.id
_entity.type
_entity.pdbx_description
1 polymer ?
#
loop_
_entity_poly.entity_id
_entity_poly.type
_entity_poly.pdbx_seq_one_letter_code
_entity_poly.pdbx_strand_id
1 'polypeptide(L)'
;MLNDWKMAELHAKNAPKRVRELEHWGAVFDRTREGLINQRNFGGHRYPRLAHVGDRTGLEMIRTLQDHGIHQGIDIHMECTALDILKDESDKVSGIVCMYRETGEFIIFETKSLILATGGAGKSWEITSNSWEYTGDGFGMAFEAGAELIDMEFKDRKSTRLNSSHLLI
;
A
#
# COMPACT_ATOMS: atom_id res chain seq x y z
N MET A 1 -7.43 12.10 -19.99
CA MET A 1 -6.45 11.80 -18.91
C MET A 1 -7.23 11.16 -17.78
N LEU A 2 -6.77 10.01 -17.29
CA LEU A 2 -7.44 9.26 -16.21
C LEU A 2 -7.22 9.86 -14.82
N ASN A 3 -6.14 10.59 -14.61
CA ASN A 3 -5.80 11.13 -13.30
C ASN A 3 -6.61 12.37 -12.92
N ASP A 4 -7.07 12.39 -11.68
CA ASP A 4 -7.47 13.63 -11.03
C ASP A 4 -6.22 14.49 -10.80
N TRP A 5 -6.15 15.64 -11.47
CA TRP A 5 -4.99 16.53 -11.40
C TRP A 5 -4.79 17.14 -10.00
N LYS A 6 -5.85 17.34 -9.22
CA LYS A 6 -5.77 17.85 -7.83
C LYS A 6 -5.09 16.84 -6.92
N MET A 7 -5.44 15.57 -7.07
CA MET A 7 -4.79 14.47 -6.33
C MET A 7 -3.33 14.30 -6.75
N ALA A 8 -3.03 14.42 -8.04
CA ALA A 8 -1.65 14.39 -8.54
C ALA A 8 -0.81 15.55 -7.99
N GLU A 9 -1.36 16.76 -7.92
CA GLU A 9 -0.73 17.93 -7.33
C GLU A 9 -0.47 17.74 -5.83
N LEU A 10 -1.47 17.25 -5.09
CA LEU A 10 -1.36 16.96 -3.66
C LEU A 10 -0.25 15.94 -3.40
N HIS A 11 -0.21 14.86 -4.18
CA HIS A 11 0.85 13.86 -4.11
C HIS A 11 2.23 14.48 -4.35
N ALA A 12 2.39 15.24 -5.43
CA ALA A 12 3.67 15.86 -5.78
C ALA A 12 4.18 16.84 -4.70
N LYS A 13 3.28 17.59 -4.08
CA LYS A 13 3.61 18.52 -2.98
C LYS A 13 4.01 17.79 -1.69
N ASN A 14 3.38 16.66 -1.39
CA ASN A 14 3.62 15.94 -0.14
C ASN A 14 4.77 14.92 -0.22
N ALA A 15 5.04 14.35 -1.39
CA ALA A 15 6.04 13.28 -1.54
C ALA A 15 7.43 13.64 -0.95
N PRO A 16 8.01 14.83 -1.17
CA PRO A 16 9.30 15.17 -0.59
C PRO A 16 9.29 15.17 0.95
N LYS A 17 8.18 15.60 1.55
CA LYS A 17 8.03 15.59 3.01
C LYS A 17 7.95 14.15 3.53
N ARG A 18 7.21 13.28 2.87
CA ARG A 18 7.06 11.87 3.27
C ARG A 18 8.36 11.08 3.17
N VAL A 19 9.17 11.35 2.14
CA VAL A 19 10.50 10.73 2.00
C VAL A 19 11.43 11.14 3.15
N ARG A 20 11.44 12.41 3.52
CA ARG A 20 12.24 12.90 4.66
C ARG A 20 11.73 12.39 6.01
N GLU A 21 10.44 12.19 6.14
CA GLU A 21 9.82 11.60 7.32
C GLU A 21 10.26 10.14 7.51
N LEU A 22 10.28 9.34 6.43
CA LEU A 22 10.83 7.99 6.44
C LEU A 22 12.31 7.98 6.85
N GLU A 23 13.08 8.92 6.34
CA GLU A 23 14.49 9.09 6.72
C GLU A 23 14.63 9.44 8.21
N HIS A 24 13.78 10.32 8.72
CA HIS A 24 13.75 10.67 10.14
C HIS A 24 13.40 9.47 11.03
N TRP A 25 12.59 8.55 10.53
CA TRP A 25 12.24 7.28 11.20
C TRP A 25 13.28 6.17 11.01
N GLY A 26 14.36 6.46 10.29
CA GLY A 26 15.51 5.56 10.16
C GLY A 26 15.66 4.88 8.81
N ALA A 27 14.92 5.28 7.78
CA ALA A 27 15.16 4.78 6.42
C ALA A 27 16.50 5.31 5.87
N VAL A 28 17.34 4.43 5.34
CA VAL A 28 18.66 4.76 4.82
C VAL A 28 18.61 4.77 3.30
N PHE A 29 18.24 5.91 2.72
CA PHE A 29 18.25 6.12 1.27
C PHE A 29 19.66 6.26 0.72
N ASP A 30 19.87 5.82 -0.51
CA ASP A 30 21.12 6.03 -1.22
C ASP A 30 21.42 7.53 -1.35
N ARG A 31 22.71 7.88 -1.28
CA ARG A 31 23.18 9.27 -1.27
C ARG A 31 24.04 9.61 -2.48
N THR A 32 23.98 10.87 -2.89
CA THR A 32 24.96 11.46 -3.79
C THR A 32 26.28 11.69 -3.03
N ARG A 33 27.34 12.05 -3.75
CA ARG A 33 28.64 12.41 -3.13
C ARG A 33 28.54 13.61 -2.20
N GLU A 34 27.58 14.49 -2.46
CA GLU A 34 27.30 15.70 -1.68
C GLU A 34 26.38 15.41 -0.47
N GLY A 35 26.00 14.15 -0.24
CA GLY A 35 25.15 13.73 0.89
C GLY A 35 23.63 13.92 0.68
N LEU A 36 23.18 14.32 -0.50
CA LEU A 36 21.75 14.43 -0.82
C LEU A 36 21.15 13.05 -1.10
N ILE A 37 19.84 12.89 -0.87
CA ILE A 37 19.12 11.67 -1.26
C ILE A 37 19.26 11.49 -2.78
N ASN A 38 19.84 10.36 -3.18
CA ASN A 38 19.99 10.04 -4.58
C ASN A 38 18.65 9.70 -5.21
N GLN A 39 18.46 10.13 -6.45
CA GLN A 39 17.24 9.90 -7.21
C GLN A 39 17.56 9.26 -8.54
N ARG A 40 16.80 8.27 -8.94
CA ARG A 40 16.95 7.58 -10.22
C ARG A 40 15.73 7.72 -11.11
N ASN A 41 15.94 7.53 -12.39
CA ASN A 41 14.86 7.38 -13.35
C ASN A 41 14.15 6.04 -13.16
N PHE A 42 12.87 6.05 -13.41
CA PHE A 42 12.05 4.87 -13.47
C PHE A 42 11.18 4.90 -14.74
N GLY A 43 10.77 3.73 -15.23
CA GLY A 43 10.05 3.63 -16.48
C GLY A 43 8.91 4.63 -16.64
N GLY A 44 8.96 5.46 -17.68
CA GLY A 44 7.98 6.52 -17.94
C GLY A 44 8.23 7.86 -17.25
N HIS A 45 9.22 7.96 -16.36
CA HIS A 45 9.58 9.23 -15.75
C HIS A 45 10.42 10.10 -16.71
N ARG A 46 10.05 11.35 -16.84
CA ARG A 46 10.79 12.33 -17.63
C ARG A 46 12.08 12.78 -16.91
N TYR A 47 12.02 12.84 -15.58
CA TYR A 47 13.12 13.29 -14.73
C TYR A 47 13.40 12.26 -13.61
N PRO A 48 14.67 12.13 -13.16
CA PRO A 48 14.99 11.34 -11.97
C PRO A 48 14.29 11.95 -10.76
N ARG A 49 13.41 11.16 -10.13
CA ARG A 49 12.68 11.61 -8.93
C ARG A 49 12.33 10.49 -7.97
N LEU A 50 12.86 9.30 -8.21
CA LEU A 50 12.63 8.15 -7.36
C LEU A 50 13.75 8.02 -6.34
N ALA A 51 13.47 8.36 -5.08
CA ALA A 51 14.36 8.01 -3.96
C ALA A 51 14.43 6.48 -3.85
N HIS A 52 15.60 5.94 -3.57
CA HIS A 52 15.79 4.48 -3.59
C HIS A 52 16.86 4.01 -2.59
N VAL A 53 16.84 2.70 -2.33
CA VAL A 53 17.86 1.96 -1.60
C VAL A 53 18.25 0.78 -2.51
N GLY A 54 19.20 0.99 -3.43
CA GLY A 54 19.54 0.00 -4.45
C GLY A 54 18.29 -0.55 -5.14
N ASP A 55 18.10 -1.87 -5.07
CA ASP A 55 16.92 -2.60 -5.55
C ASP A 55 15.95 -3.04 -4.43
N ARG A 56 16.21 -2.61 -3.18
CA ARG A 56 15.50 -3.04 -1.97
C ARG A 56 14.69 -1.93 -1.30
N THR A 57 14.30 -0.90 -2.05
CA THR A 57 13.55 0.27 -1.52
C THR A 57 12.29 -0.14 -0.76
N GLY A 58 11.50 -1.09 -1.30
CA GLY A 58 10.31 -1.60 -0.63
C GLY A 58 10.60 -2.24 0.72
N LEU A 59 11.63 -3.08 0.79
CA LEU A 59 12.06 -3.72 2.04
C LEU A 59 12.49 -2.70 3.09
N GLU A 60 13.26 -1.68 2.69
CA GLU A 60 13.68 -0.62 3.60
C GLU A 60 12.49 0.18 4.15
N MET A 61 11.52 0.50 3.31
CA MET A 61 10.30 1.20 3.73
C MET A 61 9.48 0.35 4.71
N ILE A 62 9.27 -0.93 4.41
CA ILE A 62 8.53 -1.85 5.28
C ILE A 62 9.22 -1.95 6.65
N ARG A 63 10.53 -2.21 6.66
CA ARG A 63 11.31 -2.29 7.90
C ARG A 63 11.17 -1.02 8.74
N THR A 64 11.38 0.13 8.14
CA THR A 64 11.29 1.42 8.83
C THR A 64 9.91 1.68 9.41
N LEU A 65 8.85 1.38 8.63
CA LEU A 65 7.47 1.60 9.07
C LEU A 65 7.05 0.62 10.16
N GLN A 66 7.47 -0.63 10.08
CA GLN A 66 7.22 -1.63 11.12
C GLN A 66 7.89 -1.23 12.43
N ASP A 67 9.18 -0.91 12.39
CA ASP A 67 9.93 -0.47 13.57
C ASP A 67 9.29 0.77 14.20
N HIS A 68 8.95 1.76 13.38
CA HIS A 68 8.30 2.97 13.86
C HIS A 68 6.92 2.68 14.45
N GLY A 69 6.10 1.83 13.81
CA GLY A 69 4.79 1.44 14.30
C GLY A 69 4.85 0.76 15.67
N ILE A 70 5.78 -0.17 15.86
CA ILE A 70 6.02 -0.83 17.15
C ILE A 70 6.38 0.21 18.24
N HIS A 71 7.29 1.15 17.94
CA HIS A 71 7.67 2.20 18.89
C HIS A 71 6.53 3.16 19.21
N GLN A 72 5.56 3.31 18.31
CA GLN A 72 4.33 4.09 18.57
C GLN A 72 3.27 3.31 19.35
N GLY A 73 3.51 2.04 19.66
CA GLY A 73 2.56 1.20 20.39
C GLY A 73 1.36 0.75 19.55
N ILE A 74 1.52 0.65 18.24
CA ILE A 74 0.47 0.13 17.35
C ILE A 74 0.39 -1.40 17.56
N ASP A 75 -0.81 -1.92 17.82
CA ASP A 75 -1.05 -3.35 17.88
C ASP A 75 -0.98 -3.96 16.49
N ILE A 76 -0.09 -4.92 16.31
CA ILE A 76 0.17 -5.57 15.03
C ILE A 76 -0.24 -7.05 15.13
N HIS A 77 -1.18 -7.45 14.28
CA HIS A 77 -1.65 -8.83 14.18
C HIS A 77 -1.03 -9.49 12.93
N MET A 78 0.12 -10.12 13.11
CA MET A 78 0.81 -10.85 12.02
C MET A 78 0.06 -12.13 11.69
N GLU A 79 0.18 -12.58 10.42
CA GLU A 79 -0.46 -13.82 9.93
C GLU A 79 -2.00 -13.85 10.15
N CYS A 80 -2.60 -12.66 10.17
CA CYS A 80 -4.03 -12.46 10.36
C CYS A 80 -4.64 -11.97 9.03
N THR A 81 -5.44 -12.81 8.40
CA THR A 81 -6.07 -12.53 7.11
C THR A 81 -7.42 -11.89 7.30
N ALA A 82 -7.64 -10.71 6.71
CA ALA A 82 -8.95 -10.08 6.64
C ALA A 82 -9.86 -10.85 5.68
N LEU A 83 -11.10 -11.09 6.08
CA LEU A 83 -12.06 -11.89 5.33
C LEU A 83 -13.28 -11.09 4.87
N ASP A 84 -13.82 -10.23 5.74
CA ASP A 84 -15.05 -9.50 5.45
C ASP A 84 -15.13 -8.20 6.27
N ILE A 85 -15.79 -7.19 5.71
CA ILE A 85 -16.04 -5.89 6.34
C ILE A 85 -17.43 -5.89 6.95
N LEU A 86 -17.53 -5.67 8.25
CA LEU A 86 -18.78 -5.58 8.96
C LEU A 86 -19.37 -4.18 8.90
N LYS A 87 -20.69 -4.12 8.72
CA LYS A 87 -21.47 -2.88 8.75
C LYS A 87 -22.56 -2.94 9.81
N ASP A 88 -22.92 -1.79 10.37
CA ASP A 88 -24.02 -1.64 11.29
C ASP A 88 -25.38 -1.53 10.56
N GLU A 89 -26.45 -1.41 11.33
CA GLU A 89 -27.81 -1.24 10.79
C GLU A 89 -28.00 0.04 9.95
N SER A 90 -27.08 1.00 10.07
CA SER A 90 -27.06 2.24 9.31
C SER A 90 -26.16 2.17 8.05
N ASP A 91 -25.71 0.96 7.68
CA ASP A 91 -24.81 0.70 6.55
C ASP A 91 -23.41 1.35 6.68
N LYS A 92 -22.98 1.63 7.92
CA LYS A 92 -21.64 2.16 8.22
C LYS A 92 -20.71 1.04 8.67
N VAL A 93 -19.43 1.19 8.34
CA VAL A 93 -18.39 0.27 8.81
C VAL A 93 -18.41 0.21 10.34
N SER A 94 -18.51 -1.00 10.89
CA SER A 94 -18.52 -1.30 12.32
C SER A 94 -17.38 -2.22 12.75
N GLY A 95 -16.72 -2.88 11.80
CA GLY A 95 -15.63 -3.79 12.12
C GLY A 95 -15.11 -4.56 10.90
N ILE A 96 -14.28 -5.54 11.19
CA ILE A 96 -13.72 -6.46 10.20
C ILE A 96 -13.59 -7.85 10.81
N VAL A 97 -13.94 -8.88 10.05
CA VAL A 97 -13.71 -10.29 10.40
C VAL A 97 -12.36 -10.69 9.84
N CYS A 98 -11.54 -11.28 10.69
CA CYS A 98 -10.24 -11.81 10.32
C CYS A 98 -10.08 -13.26 10.80
N MET A 99 -9.06 -13.93 10.28
CA MET A 99 -8.69 -15.29 10.69
C MET A 99 -7.18 -15.36 10.85
N TYR A 100 -6.71 -15.90 11.96
CA TYR A 100 -5.32 -16.26 12.14
C TYR A 100 -5.00 -17.50 11.31
N ARG A 101 -4.07 -17.39 10.37
CA ARG A 101 -3.72 -18.46 9.42
C ARG A 101 -3.07 -19.67 10.10
N GLU A 102 -2.36 -19.45 11.19
CA GLU A 102 -1.68 -20.51 11.92
C GLU A 102 -2.65 -21.42 12.69
N THR A 103 -3.67 -20.83 13.34
CA THR A 103 -4.60 -21.55 14.21
C THR A 103 -5.95 -21.81 13.56
N GLY A 104 -6.32 -21.05 12.53
CA GLY A 104 -7.66 -21.04 11.95
C GLY A 104 -8.70 -20.33 12.83
N GLU A 105 -8.28 -19.65 13.88
CA GLU A 105 -9.17 -18.94 14.80
C GLU A 105 -9.68 -17.66 14.16
N PHE A 106 -11.01 -17.43 14.27
CA PHE A 106 -11.63 -16.19 13.80
C PHE A 106 -11.60 -15.13 14.89
N ILE A 107 -11.36 -13.89 14.48
CA ILE A 107 -11.39 -12.72 15.34
C ILE A 107 -12.16 -11.59 14.66
N ILE A 108 -12.88 -10.82 15.44
CA ILE A 108 -13.57 -9.61 15.00
C ILE A 108 -12.87 -8.39 15.65
N PHE A 109 -12.45 -7.46 14.81
CA PHE A 109 -11.99 -6.16 15.26
C PHE A 109 -13.13 -5.15 15.09
N GLU A 110 -13.68 -4.66 16.18
CA GLU A 110 -14.66 -3.58 16.17
C GLU A 110 -13.97 -2.24 15.92
N THR A 111 -14.43 -1.48 14.93
CA THR A 111 -13.85 -0.18 14.61
C THR A 111 -14.88 0.74 13.96
N LYS A 112 -14.70 2.05 14.17
CA LYS A 112 -15.51 3.09 13.54
C LYS A 112 -15.00 3.49 12.16
N SER A 113 -13.76 3.12 11.82
CA SER A 113 -13.12 3.44 10.55
C SER A 113 -12.12 2.36 10.19
N LEU A 114 -12.09 1.98 8.93
CA LEU A 114 -11.20 0.97 8.39
C LEU A 114 -10.40 1.54 7.22
N ILE A 115 -9.08 1.36 7.24
CA ILE A 115 -8.20 1.71 6.12
C ILE A 115 -7.82 0.41 5.41
N LEU A 116 -8.22 0.28 4.15
CA LEU A 116 -7.79 -0.81 3.28
C LEU A 116 -6.48 -0.44 2.58
N ALA A 117 -5.40 -1.12 2.95
CA ALA A 117 -4.08 -0.94 2.36
C ALA A 117 -3.51 -2.28 1.87
N THR A 118 -4.36 -3.11 1.27
CA THR A 118 -4.14 -4.51 0.90
C THR A 118 -3.31 -4.71 -0.36
N GLY A 119 -2.85 -3.62 -0.98
CA GLY A 119 -2.09 -3.68 -2.22
C GLY A 119 -2.97 -3.91 -3.45
N GLY A 120 -2.36 -4.38 -4.51
CA GLY A 120 -2.99 -4.54 -5.82
C GLY A 120 -3.58 -5.92 -6.09
N ALA A 121 -4.07 -6.13 -7.32
CA ALA A 121 -4.68 -7.37 -7.78
C ALA A 121 -3.88 -8.05 -8.92
N GLY A 122 -2.61 -7.70 -9.09
CA GLY A 122 -1.83 -8.17 -10.24
C GLY A 122 -1.68 -9.69 -10.33
N LYS A 123 -1.79 -10.41 -9.21
CA LYS A 123 -1.69 -11.87 -9.15
C LYS A 123 -2.97 -12.60 -9.57
N SER A 124 -4.07 -11.89 -9.74
CA SER A 124 -5.30 -12.43 -10.34
C SER A 124 -5.15 -12.80 -11.82
N TRP A 125 -4.03 -12.45 -12.44
CA TRP A 125 -3.71 -12.79 -13.83
C TRP A 125 -2.56 -13.78 -13.93
N GLU A 126 -2.61 -14.67 -14.89
CA GLU A 126 -1.61 -15.70 -15.11
C GLU A 126 -0.22 -15.12 -15.39
N ILE A 127 -0.15 -14.12 -16.29
CA ILE A 127 1.12 -13.47 -16.64
C ILE A 127 1.29 -12.20 -15.83
N THR A 128 2.04 -12.31 -14.75
CA THR A 128 2.35 -11.19 -13.85
C THR A 128 3.70 -11.40 -13.16
N SER A 129 4.39 -10.32 -12.88
CA SER A 129 5.60 -10.30 -12.03
C SER A 129 5.32 -9.78 -10.63
N ASN A 130 4.06 -9.57 -10.27
CA ASN A 130 3.68 -9.09 -8.95
C ASN A 130 3.90 -10.20 -7.91
N SER A 131 4.10 -9.77 -6.66
CA SER A 131 4.17 -10.65 -5.51
C SER A 131 2.89 -11.49 -5.36
N TRP A 132 3.00 -12.64 -4.72
CA TRP A 132 1.90 -13.57 -4.48
C TRP A 132 0.80 -12.97 -3.61
N GLU A 133 1.11 -11.95 -2.82
CA GLU A 133 0.17 -11.27 -1.94
C GLU A 133 -0.78 -10.30 -2.66
N TYR A 134 -0.52 -9.98 -3.94
CA TYR A 134 -1.39 -9.08 -4.71
C TYR A 134 -2.57 -9.81 -5.34
N THR A 135 -3.42 -10.40 -4.51
CA THR A 135 -4.54 -11.26 -4.91
C THR A 135 -5.83 -10.50 -5.25
N GLY A 136 -5.95 -9.24 -4.79
CA GLY A 136 -7.12 -8.41 -5.03
C GLY A 136 -8.23 -8.58 -3.99
N ASP A 137 -7.99 -9.27 -2.88
CA ASP A 137 -9.00 -9.52 -1.84
C ASP A 137 -9.59 -8.22 -1.28
N GLY A 138 -8.76 -7.18 -1.11
CA GLY A 138 -9.24 -5.88 -0.67
C GLY A 138 -10.21 -5.20 -1.64
N PHE A 139 -10.07 -5.43 -2.96
CA PHE A 139 -11.05 -4.95 -3.93
C PHE A 139 -12.38 -5.70 -3.77
N GLY A 140 -12.33 -7.03 -3.58
CA GLY A 140 -13.52 -7.85 -3.33
C GLY A 140 -14.26 -7.38 -2.08
N MET A 141 -13.57 -7.30 -0.94
CA MET A 141 -14.15 -6.83 0.33
C MET A 141 -14.74 -5.42 0.21
N ALA A 142 -14.04 -4.50 -0.45
CA ALA A 142 -14.54 -3.13 -0.64
C ALA A 142 -15.82 -3.12 -1.49
N PHE A 143 -15.85 -3.89 -2.58
CA PHE A 143 -17.01 -3.99 -3.46
C PHE A 143 -18.22 -4.61 -2.75
N GLU A 144 -18.02 -5.69 -2.01
CA GLU A 144 -19.08 -6.34 -1.21
C GLU A 144 -19.61 -5.42 -0.10
N ALA A 145 -18.73 -4.58 0.47
CA ALA A 145 -19.13 -3.54 1.42
C ALA A 145 -19.84 -2.34 0.77
N GLY A 146 -19.99 -2.31 -0.57
CA GLY A 146 -20.74 -1.28 -1.30
C GLY A 146 -19.88 -0.17 -1.89
N ALA A 147 -18.55 -0.30 -1.92
CA ALA A 147 -17.69 0.67 -2.58
C ALA A 147 -17.80 0.59 -4.11
N GLU A 148 -17.73 1.72 -4.77
CA GLU A 148 -17.64 1.79 -6.23
C GLU A 148 -16.21 1.48 -6.69
N LEU A 149 -16.07 0.66 -7.73
CA LEU A 149 -14.80 0.37 -8.38
C LEU A 149 -14.68 1.19 -9.66
N ILE A 150 -13.52 1.81 -9.88
CA ILE A 150 -13.25 2.65 -11.04
C ILE A 150 -12.07 2.12 -11.85
N ASP A 151 -12.12 2.30 -13.16
CA ASP A 151 -11.02 1.99 -14.10
C ASP A 151 -10.55 0.52 -14.06
N MET A 152 -11.44 -0.41 -13.75
CA MET A 152 -11.11 -1.84 -13.60
C MET A 152 -10.63 -2.51 -14.89
N GLU A 153 -10.85 -1.90 -16.05
CA GLU A 153 -10.32 -2.34 -17.33
C GLU A 153 -8.82 -2.10 -17.51
N PHE A 154 -8.22 -1.22 -16.66
CA PHE A 154 -6.80 -0.90 -16.72
C PHE A 154 -5.98 -1.80 -15.79
N LYS A 155 -5.49 -2.90 -16.34
CA LYS A 155 -4.40 -3.63 -15.70
C LYS A 155 -3.07 -3.00 -16.11
N ASP A 156 -2.20 -2.68 -15.15
CA ASP A 156 -0.86 -2.23 -15.47
C ASP A 156 -0.07 -3.36 -16.17
N ARG A 157 0.17 -3.17 -17.45
CA ARG A 157 0.91 -4.08 -18.31
C ARG A 157 2.43 -3.92 -18.19
N LYS A 158 2.92 -2.84 -17.56
CA LYS A 158 4.35 -2.55 -17.38
C LYS A 158 4.95 -3.19 -16.12
N SER A 159 4.17 -3.84 -15.32
CA SER A 159 4.63 -4.45 -14.07
C SER A 159 5.44 -5.72 -14.24
N THR A 160 6.09 -5.90 -15.38
CA THR A 160 7.14 -6.91 -15.45
C THR A 160 8.27 -6.64 -14.46
N ARG A 161 8.28 -5.50 -13.78
CA ARG A 161 9.31 -5.20 -12.77
C ARG A 161 8.90 -4.42 -11.54
N LEU A 162 7.78 -3.69 -11.49
CA LEU A 162 7.44 -2.88 -10.30
C LEU A 162 5.97 -2.45 -10.33
N ASN A 163 5.19 -2.88 -9.35
CA ASN A 163 3.93 -2.22 -9.06
C ASN A 163 3.60 -2.20 -7.59
N SER A 164 3.44 -1.01 -7.11
CA SER A 164 2.68 -0.70 -5.94
C SER A 164 1.47 0.13 -6.38
N SER A 165 0.34 -0.52 -6.63
CA SER A 165 -0.93 0.16 -6.75
C SER A 165 -1.47 0.35 -5.33
N HIS A 166 -1.43 1.54 -4.82
CA HIS A 166 -2.09 1.90 -3.58
C HIS A 166 -3.44 2.48 -3.92
N LEU A 167 -4.49 1.76 -3.60
CA LEU A 167 -5.84 2.29 -3.55
C LEU A 167 -6.01 2.96 -2.19
N LEU A 168 -6.16 4.27 -2.17
CA LEU A 168 -6.69 5.02 -1.04
C LEU A 168 -8.17 5.22 -1.28
N ILE A 169 -8.97 4.53 -0.52
CA ILE A 169 -10.43 4.77 -0.42
C ILE A 169 -10.68 5.67 0.78
#